data_254ecf9b9fc9dd09ef8690a2a2b25899
#
_entry.id   254ecf9b9fc9dd09ef8690a2a2b25899
#
_cell.length_a   1.000
_cell.length_b   1.000
_cell.length_c   1.000
_cell.angle_alpha   90.00
_cell.angle_beta   90.00
_cell.angle_gamma   90.00
#
_symmetry.space_group_name_H-M   'P 1'
#
loop_
_entity.id
_entity.type
_entity.pdbx_description
1 polymer ?
#
loop_
_entity_poly.entity_id
_entity_poly.type
_entity_poly.pdbx_seq_one_letter_code
_entity_poly.pdbx_strand_id
1 'polypeptide(L)'
;RGGLPMIFMIGCGHVENGAWQFQCFTADALTEACEAIIIDKWLDHMRDVRDRVAPRSEPLAIHWSHAETSSLVTAYNAAIQRQPKRAADWATTRWFDFLKEVVKAEPVVVRGALAFGLKALAQAMRKLGLIETKWVSGPVDGLGAMVGALWCADQATKTGLSLSQVDLMRGIQEYN
;
A
#
# COMPACT_ATOMS: atom_id res chain seq x y z
N ARG A 1 2.30 -15.14 -12.80
CA ARG A 1 0.96 -14.61 -13.15
C ARG A 1 0.79 -14.17 -14.62
N GLY A 2 1.68 -14.49 -15.55
CA GLY A 2 1.49 -14.14 -16.96
C GLY A 2 1.32 -12.64 -17.24
N GLY A 3 2.02 -11.76 -16.52
CA GLY A 3 1.93 -10.30 -16.69
C GLY A 3 0.86 -9.60 -15.86
N LEU A 4 0.10 -10.30 -15.02
CA LEU A 4 -0.85 -9.67 -14.11
C LEU A 4 -0.14 -8.94 -12.95
N PRO A 5 -0.72 -7.84 -12.44
CA PRO A 5 -0.18 -7.12 -11.29
C PRO A 5 0.02 -8.02 -10.07
N MET A 6 1.08 -7.76 -9.32
CA MET A 6 1.39 -8.46 -8.07
C MET A 6 1.66 -7.44 -6.97
N ILE A 7 1.09 -7.68 -5.79
CA ILE A 7 1.36 -6.87 -4.61
C ILE A 7 2.67 -7.37 -3.99
N PHE A 8 3.68 -6.54 -3.99
CA PHE A 8 4.98 -6.85 -3.36
C PHE A 8 5.23 -6.04 -2.09
N MET A 9 4.40 -5.03 -1.84
CA MET A 9 4.50 -4.17 -0.67
C MET A 9 3.13 -3.60 -0.31
N ILE A 10 2.84 -3.51 1.00
CA ILE A 10 1.65 -2.86 1.55
C ILE A 10 2.10 -1.93 2.67
N GLY A 11 1.88 -0.62 2.48
CA GLY A 11 2.02 0.38 3.54
C GLY A 11 0.68 0.57 4.25
N CYS A 12 0.68 0.57 5.57
CA CYS A 12 -0.51 0.78 6.38
C CYS A 12 -0.21 1.72 7.55
N GLY A 13 -1.01 2.76 7.69
CA GLY A 13 -0.88 3.72 8.79
C GLY A 13 -2.17 3.88 9.58
N HIS A 14 -2.03 4.20 10.86
CA HIS A 14 -3.15 4.49 11.76
C HIS A 14 -2.72 5.48 12.85
N VAL A 15 -3.69 6.05 13.56
CA VAL A 15 -3.42 6.88 14.74
C VAL A 15 -3.63 6.04 15.99
N GLU A 16 -2.63 5.98 16.85
CA GLU A 16 -2.70 5.34 18.17
C GLU A 16 -2.13 6.28 19.22
N ASN A 17 -2.89 6.55 20.30
CA ASN A 17 -2.52 7.50 21.35
C ASN A 17 -2.16 8.91 20.85
N GLY A 18 -2.84 9.38 19.80
CA GLY A 18 -2.59 10.70 19.19
C GLY A 18 -1.36 10.78 18.30
N ALA A 19 -0.61 9.70 18.10
CA ALA A 19 0.55 9.64 17.24
C ALA A 19 0.28 8.77 15.99
N TRP A 20 0.86 9.19 14.85
CA TRP A 20 0.81 8.41 13.63
C TRP A 20 1.76 7.22 13.72
N GLN A 21 1.24 6.04 13.48
CA GLN A 21 1.97 4.79 13.39
C GLN A 21 1.94 4.29 11.94
N PHE A 22 3.06 3.80 11.44
CA PHE A 22 3.16 3.27 10.08
C PHE A 22 3.86 1.91 10.07
N GLN A 23 3.28 0.96 9.35
CA GLN A 23 3.84 -0.37 9.14
C GLN A 23 3.91 -0.66 7.65
N CYS A 24 5.06 -1.19 7.20
CA CYS A 24 5.27 -1.62 5.82
C CYS A 24 5.50 -3.14 5.78
N PHE A 25 4.74 -3.83 4.95
CA PHE A 25 4.84 -5.27 4.71
C PHE A 25 5.44 -5.49 3.32
N THR A 26 6.67 -5.99 3.25
CA THR A 26 7.37 -6.25 1.99
C THR A 26 7.51 -7.75 1.78
N ALA A 27 7.22 -8.21 0.56
CA ALA A 27 7.40 -9.61 0.17
C ALA A 27 8.88 -9.98 0.13
N ASP A 28 9.24 -11.20 0.55
CA ASP A 28 10.62 -11.67 0.52
C ASP A 28 11.08 -11.97 -0.91
N ALA A 29 10.14 -12.32 -1.80
CA ALA A 29 10.36 -12.53 -3.23
C ALA A 29 9.12 -12.16 -4.04
N LEU A 30 9.27 -11.88 -5.33
CA LEU A 30 8.15 -11.60 -6.24
C LEU A 30 7.46 -12.91 -6.66
N THR A 31 6.81 -13.56 -5.69
CA THR A 31 6.06 -14.80 -5.90
C THR A 31 4.66 -14.66 -5.31
N GLU A 32 3.70 -15.39 -5.87
CA GLU A 32 2.33 -15.42 -5.36
C GLU A 32 2.24 -15.92 -3.91
N ALA A 33 3.15 -16.79 -3.49
CA ALA A 33 3.23 -17.25 -2.11
C ALA A 33 3.65 -16.12 -1.16
N CYS A 34 4.67 -15.34 -1.53
CA CYS A 34 5.13 -14.20 -0.73
C CYS A 34 4.09 -13.06 -0.73
N GLU A 35 3.41 -12.82 -1.86
CA GLU A 35 2.28 -11.90 -1.92
C GLU A 35 1.18 -12.29 -0.92
N ALA A 36 0.79 -13.56 -0.89
CA ALA A 36 -0.22 -14.04 0.05
C ALA A 36 0.22 -13.86 1.52
N ILE A 37 1.49 -14.08 1.82
CA ILE A 37 2.04 -13.89 3.17
C ILE A 37 1.92 -12.43 3.63
N ILE A 38 2.26 -11.47 2.78
CA ILE A 38 2.17 -10.06 3.18
C ILE A 38 0.73 -9.56 3.29
N ILE A 39 -0.19 -10.08 2.49
CA ILE A 39 -1.63 -9.78 2.62
C ILE A 39 -2.15 -10.30 3.97
N ASP A 40 -1.83 -11.54 4.35
CA ASP A 40 -2.24 -12.08 5.64
C ASP A 40 -1.65 -11.28 6.80
N LYS A 41 -0.35 -10.97 6.77
CA LYS A 41 0.31 -10.14 7.78
C LYS A 41 -0.34 -8.77 7.92
N TRP A 42 -0.73 -8.15 6.81
CA TRP A 42 -1.46 -6.88 6.84
C TRP A 42 -2.85 -7.02 7.47
N LEU A 43 -3.61 -8.06 7.12
CA LEU A 43 -4.93 -8.31 7.71
C LEU A 43 -4.84 -8.61 9.21
N ASP A 44 -3.85 -9.40 9.63
CA ASP A 44 -3.58 -9.67 11.05
C ASP A 44 -3.23 -8.36 11.79
N HIS A 45 -2.37 -7.53 11.21
CA HIS A 45 -2.04 -6.22 11.76
C HIS A 45 -3.28 -5.33 11.92
N MET A 46 -4.18 -5.29 10.93
CA MET A 46 -5.42 -4.53 11.04
C MET A 46 -6.32 -5.04 12.18
N ARG A 47 -6.40 -6.36 12.38
CA ARG A 47 -7.13 -6.97 13.51
C ARG A 47 -6.50 -6.60 14.85
N ASP A 48 -5.18 -6.68 14.95
CA ASP A 48 -4.44 -6.32 16.16
C ASP A 48 -4.61 -4.83 16.51
N VAL A 49 -4.55 -3.94 15.52
CA VAL A 49 -4.82 -2.51 15.70
C VAL A 49 -6.26 -2.29 16.17
N ARG A 50 -7.24 -2.92 15.53
CA ARG A 50 -8.64 -2.85 15.96
C ARG A 50 -8.78 -3.24 17.43
N ASP A 51 -8.23 -4.40 17.80
CA ASP A 51 -8.41 -4.96 19.14
C ASP A 51 -7.77 -4.10 20.23
N ARG A 52 -6.69 -3.36 19.90
CA ARG A 52 -6.05 -2.39 20.80
C ARG A 52 -6.74 -1.02 20.84
N VAL A 53 -7.12 -0.49 19.67
CA VAL A 53 -7.53 0.91 19.51
C VAL A 53 -9.05 1.07 19.54
N ALA A 54 -9.79 0.15 18.92
CA ALA A 54 -11.24 0.25 18.75
C ALA A 54 -11.92 -1.13 18.67
N PRO A 55 -11.90 -1.94 19.74
CA PRO A 55 -12.32 -3.36 19.72
C PRO A 55 -13.80 -3.59 19.38
N ARG A 56 -14.61 -2.53 19.35
CA ARG A 56 -16.04 -2.60 18.99
C ARG A 56 -16.31 -2.10 17.56
N SER A 57 -15.28 -1.75 16.81
CA SER A 57 -15.40 -1.19 15.47
C SER A 57 -14.74 -2.09 14.45
N GLU A 58 -15.30 -2.18 13.25
CA GLU A 58 -14.61 -2.83 12.13
C GLU A 58 -13.64 -1.83 11.48
N PRO A 59 -12.40 -2.23 11.16
CA PRO A 59 -11.44 -1.37 10.51
C PRO A 59 -11.96 -0.88 9.15
N LEU A 60 -11.71 0.38 8.83
CA LEU A 60 -11.97 0.97 7.54
C LEU A 60 -10.63 1.28 6.86
N ALA A 61 -10.33 0.59 5.77
CA ALA A 61 -9.14 0.85 4.98
C ALA A 61 -9.38 2.05 4.05
N ILE A 62 -8.81 3.20 4.42
CA ILE A 62 -8.87 4.41 3.60
C ILE A 62 -7.78 4.34 2.55
N HIS A 63 -8.15 4.52 1.29
CA HIS A 63 -7.22 4.47 0.17
C HIS A 63 -7.46 5.63 -0.82
N TRP A 64 -6.53 5.81 -1.75
CA TRP A 64 -6.59 6.86 -2.75
C TRP A 64 -6.82 6.26 -4.14
N SER A 65 -8.07 6.20 -4.57
CA SER A 65 -8.50 5.63 -5.83
C SER A 65 -8.56 4.08 -5.85
N HIS A 66 -8.72 3.49 -7.02
CA HIS A 66 -9.04 2.06 -7.21
C HIS A 66 -7.82 1.12 -7.23
N ALA A 67 -6.60 1.65 -7.18
CA ALA A 67 -5.38 0.83 -7.39
C ALA A 67 -5.24 -0.28 -6.34
N GLU A 68 -5.45 0.06 -5.07
CA GLU A 68 -5.32 -0.85 -3.94
C GLU A 68 -6.37 -1.95 -4.00
N THR A 69 -7.63 -1.57 -4.20
CA THR A 69 -8.75 -2.54 -4.29
C THR A 69 -8.63 -3.45 -5.50
N SER A 70 -8.24 -2.91 -6.67
CA SER A 70 -8.03 -3.70 -7.90
C SER A 70 -6.90 -4.70 -7.74
N SER A 71 -5.81 -4.30 -7.10
CA SER A 71 -4.66 -5.17 -6.83
C SER A 71 -5.03 -6.30 -5.88
N LEU A 72 -5.78 -6.00 -4.80
CA LEU A 72 -6.23 -7.04 -3.87
C LEU A 72 -7.21 -8.02 -4.52
N VAL A 73 -8.16 -7.54 -5.35
CA VAL A 73 -9.08 -8.42 -6.11
C VAL A 73 -8.29 -9.34 -7.04
N THR A 74 -7.25 -8.84 -7.71
CA THR A 74 -6.39 -9.67 -8.58
C THR A 74 -5.66 -10.74 -7.76
N ALA A 75 -5.10 -10.38 -6.61
CA ALA A 75 -4.44 -11.31 -5.70
C ALA A 75 -5.43 -12.35 -5.16
N TYR A 76 -6.63 -11.92 -4.74
CA TYR A 76 -7.72 -12.79 -4.27
C TYR A 76 -8.10 -13.83 -5.32
N ASN A 77 -8.39 -13.42 -6.55
CA ASN A 77 -8.77 -14.31 -7.63
C ASN A 77 -7.67 -15.34 -7.97
N ALA A 78 -6.42 -14.95 -7.85
CA ALA A 78 -5.29 -15.88 -8.04
C ALA A 78 -5.15 -16.86 -6.86
N ALA A 79 -5.42 -16.42 -5.63
CA ALA A 79 -5.22 -17.21 -4.41
C ALA A 79 -6.38 -18.17 -4.13
N ILE A 80 -7.64 -17.80 -4.43
CA ILE A 80 -8.84 -18.56 -4.07
C ILE A 80 -8.84 -19.97 -4.65
N GLN A 81 -8.29 -20.14 -5.85
CA GLN A 81 -8.20 -21.45 -6.50
C GLN A 81 -7.23 -22.39 -5.79
N ARG A 82 -6.18 -21.84 -5.13
CA ARG A 82 -5.12 -22.60 -4.47
C ARG A 82 -5.36 -22.78 -2.98
N GLN A 83 -5.90 -21.77 -2.31
CA GLN A 83 -6.09 -21.73 -0.86
C GLN A 83 -7.45 -21.06 -0.51
N PRO A 84 -8.60 -21.71 -0.76
CA PRO A 84 -9.92 -21.08 -0.63
C PRO A 84 -10.21 -20.55 0.78
N LYS A 85 -9.81 -21.27 1.82
CA LYS A 85 -10.06 -20.86 3.23
C LYS A 85 -9.30 -19.59 3.58
N ARG A 86 -8.03 -19.50 3.18
CA ARG A 86 -7.18 -18.33 3.42
C ARG A 86 -7.69 -17.10 2.66
N ALA A 87 -7.98 -17.26 1.38
CA ALA A 87 -8.42 -16.17 0.54
C ALA A 87 -9.81 -15.62 0.95
N ALA A 88 -10.67 -16.42 1.58
CA ALA A 88 -11.99 -15.96 2.05
C ALA A 88 -11.89 -14.79 3.03
N ASP A 89 -10.88 -14.77 3.89
CA ASP A 89 -10.66 -13.69 4.86
C ASP A 89 -10.32 -12.35 4.20
N TRP A 90 -9.75 -12.36 3.00
CA TRP A 90 -9.39 -11.15 2.28
C TRP A 90 -10.59 -10.37 1.77
N ALA A 91 -11.72 -11.02 1.56
CA ALA A 91 -12.95 -10.40 1.07
C ALA A 91 -13.66 -9.53 2.12
N THR A 92 -13.27 -9.62 3.39
CA THR A 92 -13.96 -8.94 4.49
C THR A 92 -13.49 -7.49 4.72
N THR A 93 -12.44 -7.05 4.02
CA THR A 93 -11.90 -5.68 4.18
C THR A 93 -12.92 -4.64 3.73
N ARG A 94 -13.22 -3.69 4.61
CA ARG A 94 -14.06 -2.53 4.29
C ARG A 94 -13.18 -1.41 3.72
N TRP A 95 -13.54 -0.92 2.54
CA TRP A 95 -12.78 0.09 1.81
C TRP A 95 -13.50 1.45 1.80
N PHE A 96 -12.72 2.52 1.83
CA PHE A 96 -13.19 3.88 1.66
C PHE A 96 -12.27 4.62 0.68
N ASP A 97 -12.77 4.89 -0.53
CA ASP A 97 -12.04 5.65 -1.55
C ASP A 97 -12.10 7.13 -1.26
N PHE A 98 -11.06 7.66 -0.60
CA PHE A 98 -11.00 9.07 -0.22
C PHE A 98 -11.05 10.02 -1.43
N LEU A 99 -10.43 9.63 -2.54
CA LEU A 99 -10.48 10.43 -3.77
C LEU A 99 -11.91 10.56 -4.29
N LYS A 100 -12.65 9.46 -4.33
CA LYS A 100 -14.01 9.43 -4.89
C LYS A 100 -15.02 10.05 -3.91
N GLU A 101 -15.02 9.60 -2.68
CA GLU A 101 -16.08 9.89 -1.71
C GLU A 101 -15.91 11.25 -1.02
N VAL A 102 -14.68 11.83 -1.03
CA VAL A 102 -14.40 13.14 -0.43
C VAL A 102 -13.96 14.14 -1.49
N VAL A 103 -12.80 13.92 -2.10
CA VAL A 103 -12.16 14.95 -2.92
C VAL A 103 -12.96 15.31 -4.16
N LYS A 104 -13.58 14.32 -4.82
CA LYS A 104 -14.42 14.55 -6.01
C LYS A 104 -15.89 14.79 -5.71
N ALA A 105 -16.41 14.19 -4.63
CA ALA A 105 -17.81 14.36 -4.24
C ALA A 105 -18.06 15.75 -3.63
N GLU A 106 -17.13 16.21 -2.79
CA GLU A 106 -17.21 17.51 -2.10
C GLU A 106 -16.22 18.48 -2.75
N PRO A 107 -16.41 19.01 -3.94
CA PRO A 107 -15.44 19.65 -4.83
C PRO A 107 -14.24 20.29 -4.12
N VAL A 108 -13.37 19.45 -3.54
CA VAL A 108 -12.19 19.90 -2.81
C VAL A 108 -11.13 20.35 -3.81
N VAL A 109 -10.85 21.65 -3.82
CA VAL A 109 -9.85 22.25 -4.70
C VAL A 109 -8.70 22.79 -3.86
N VAL A 110 -7.48 22.35 -4.18
CA VAL A 110 -6.27 22.89 -3.56
C VAL A 110 -5.58 23.82 -4.57
N ARG A 111 -5.40 25.09 -4.19
CA ARG A 111 -4.75 26.10 -5.05
C ARG A 111 -3.35 25.60 -5.48
N GLY A 112 -3.14 25.56 -6.80
CA GLY A 112 -1.88 25.11 -7.39
C GLY A 112 -1.81 23.62 -7.69
N ALA A 113 -2.84 22.83 -7.35
CA ALA A 113 -2.98 21.48 -7.84
C ALA A 113 -3.75 21.48 -9.18
N LEU A 114 -3.15 20.92 -10.22
CA LEU A 114 -3.76 20.80 -11.55
C LEU A 114 -4.37 19.41 -11.80
N ALA A 115 -4.27 18.51 -10.81
CA ALA A 115 -4.77 17.14 -10.89
C ALA A 115 -5.17 16.62 -9.50
N PHE A 116 -6.05 15.62 -9.47
CA PHE A 116 -6.52 14.98 -8.24
C PHE A 116 -5.64 13.81 -7.76
N GLY A 117 -4.46 13.60 -8.34
CA GLY A 117 -3.51 12.62 -7.84
C GLY A 117 -2.99 13.01 -6.45
N LEU A 118 -2.85 12.02 -5.55
CA LEU A 118 -2.41 12.23 -4.16
C LEU A 118 -1.15 13.09 -4.08
N LYS A 119 -0.13 12.78 -4.89
CA LYS A 119 1.15 13.50 -4.92
C LYS A 119 0.98 14.97 -5.34
N ALA A 120 0.14 15.26 -6.35
CA ALA A 120 -0.10 16.62 -6.83
C ALA A 120 -0.81 17.46 -5.75
N LEU A 121 -1.83 16.92 -5.10
CA LEU A 121 -2.54 17.57 -4.01
C LEU A 121 -1.65 17.81 -2.80
N ALA A 122 -0.91 16.79 -2.35
CA ALA A 122 -0.02 16.93 -1.21
C ALA A 122 1.12 17.94 -1.48
N GLN A 123 1.68 17.98 -2.68
CA GLN A 123 2.66 19.00 -3.05
C GLN A 123 2.08 20.42 -3.02
N ALA A 124 0.85 20.60 -3.49
CA ALA A 124 0.17 21.89 -3.44
C ALA A 124 -0.15 22.31 -2.00
N MET A 125 -0.66 21.39 -1.18
CA MET A 125 -0.93 21.63 0.24
C MET A 125 0.34 22.00 1.01
N ARG A 126 1.45 21.33 0.73
CA ARG A 126 2.75 21.66 1.33
C ARG A 126 3.24 23.05 0.94
N LYS A 127 3.11 23.44 -0.34
CA LYS A 127 3.46 24.81 -0.80
C LYS A 127 2.63 25.89 -0.11
N LEU A 128 1.41 25.56 0.32
CA LEU A 128 0.53 26.44 1.09
C LEU A 128 0.77 26.38 2.61
N GLY A 129 1.70 25.57 3.07
CA GLY A 129 1.97 25.39 4.51
C GLY A 129 0.88 24.62 5.27
N LEU A 130 0.00 23.91 4.58
CA LEU A 130 -1.09 23.14 5.18
C LEU A 130 -0.64 21.78 5.73
N ILE A 131 0.45 21.23 5.17
CA ILE A 131 1.10 20.01 5.63
C ILE A 131 2.61 20.15 5.54
N GLU A 132 3.34 19.41 6.36
CA GLU A 132 4.81 19.37 6.37
C GLU A 132 5.37 18.19 5.57
N THR A 133 4.54 17.18 5.32
CA THR A 133 4.92 15.95 4.62
C THR A 133 5.52 16.23 3.25
N LYS A 134 6.64 15.58 2.97
CA LYS A 134 7.31 15.63 1.67
C LYS A 134 7.65 14.21 1.22
N TRP A 135 7.60 13.96 -0.08
CA TRP A 135 8.20 12.76 -0.63
C TRP A 135 9.72 12.84 -0.52
N VAL A 136 10.34 11.80 0.02
CA VAL A 136 11.78 11.64 0.02
C VAL A 136 12.30 11.36 -1.40
N SER A 137 13.59 11.50 -1.62
CA SER A 137 14.24 11.10 -2.88
C SER A 137 14.12 9.58 -3.03
N GLY A 138 13.44 9.15 -4.07
CA GLY A 138 13.16 7.74 -4.35
C GLY A 138 12.63 7.59 -5.78
N PRO A 139 11.93 6.52 -6.11
CA PRO A 139 11.28 6.37 -7.40
C PRO A 139 10.40 7.58 -7.72
N VAL A 140 10.45 8.07 -8.96
CA VAL A 140 9.70 9.28 -9.36
C VAL A 140 8.19 9.05 -9.30
N ASP A 141 7.77 7.81 -9.54
CA ASP A 141 6.37 7.38 -9.58
C ASP A 141 6.22 5.88 -9.26
N GLY A 142 4.98 5.39 -9.29
CA GLY A 142 4.68 3.98 -9.05
C GLY A 142 5.31 3.03 -10.08
N LEU A 143 5.47 3.45 -11.33
CA LEU A 143 6.14 2.63 -12.35
C LEU A 143 7.62 2.48 -12.02
N GLY A 144 8.29 3.55 -11.63
CA GLY A 144 9.68 3.51 -11.15
C GLY A 144 9.87 2.58 -9.96
N ALA A 145 8.92 2.58 -9.02
CA ALA A 145 8.92 1.64 -7.89
C ALA A 145 8.78 0.18 -8.35
N MET A 146 7.89 -0.10 -9.31
CA MET A 146 7.70 -1.43 -9.88
C MET A 146 8.96 -1.94 -10.62
N VAL A 147 9.57 -1.11 -11.46
CA VAL A 147 10.83 -1.44 -12.17
C VAL A 147 11.96 -1.67 -11.16
N GLY A 148 12.05 -0.82 -10.14
CA GLY A 148 13.02 -0.98 -9.06
C GLY A 148 12.82 -2.31 -8.30
N ALA A 149 11.59 -2.69 -8.01
CA ALA A 149 11.28 -3.96 -7.35
C ALA A 149 11.68 -5.18 -8.20
N LEU A 150 11.47 -5.14 -9.52
CA LEU A 150 11.93 -6.20 -10.44
C LEU A 150 13.46 -6.30 -10.45
N TRP A 151 14.16 -5.17 -10.48
CA TRP A 151 15.61 -5.15 -10.36
C TRP A 151 16.08 -5.73 -9.03
N CYS A 152 15.44 -5.34 -7.91
CA CYS A 152 15.74 -5.90 -6.59
C CYS A 152 15.53 -7.42 -6.54
N ALA A 153 14.49 -7.94 -7.19
CA ALA A 153 14.23 -9.38 -7.24
C ALA A 153 15.33 -10.14 -8.02
N ASP A 154 15.82 -9.56 -9.11
CA ASP A 154 16.96 -10.11 -9.86
C ASP A 154 18.23 -10.13 -8.99
N GLN A 155 18.54 -9.03 -8.29
CA GLN A 155 19.67 -8.95 -7.37
C GLN A 155 19.53 -9.93 -6.19
N ALA A 156 18.37 -10.00 -5.57
CA ALA A 156 18.07 -10.93 -4.47
C ALA A 156 18.35 -12.39 -4.90
N THR A 157 17.90 -12.77 -6.09
CA THR A 157 18.15 -14.11 -6.66
C THR A 157 19.64 -14.39 -6.85
N LYS A 158 20.41 -13.40 -7.33
CA LYS A 158 21.86 -13.54 -7.58
C LYS A 158 22.69 -13.59 -6.30
N THR A 159 22.23 -12.93 -5.25
CA THR A 159 22.98 -12.77 -3.99
C THR A 159 22.51 -13.69 -2.87
N GLY A 160 21.37 -14.37 -3.04
CA GLY A 160 20.75 -15.19 -1.99
C GLY A 160 20.10 -14.37 -0.86
N LEU A 161 19.88 -13.07 -1.07
CA LEU A 161 19.20 -12.17 -0.13
C LEU A 161 17.68 -12.22 -0.32
N SER A 162 16.94 -11.79 0.69
CA SER A 162 15.52 -11.47 0.51
C SER A 162 15.35 -10.13 -0.21
N LEU A 163 14.18 -9.88 -0.79
CA LEU A 163 13.87 -8.65 -1.50
C LEU A 163 14.06 -7.41 -0.60
N SER A 164 13.64 -7.50 0.66
CA SER A 164 13.75 -6.42 1.65
C SER A 164 15.21 -6.09 2.07
N GLN A 165 16.15 -7.00 1.82
CA GLN A 165 17.57 -6.81 2.14
C GLN A 165 18.36 -6.12 1.03
N VAL A 166 17.76 -5.93 -0.15
CA VAL A 166 18.39 -5.19 -1.25
C VAL A 166 18.27 -3.69 -0.99
N ASP A 167 19.38 -2.96 -0.99
CA ASP A 167 19.43 -1.53 -0.60
C ASP A 167 18.41 -0.65 -1.35
N LEU A 168 18.24 -0.85 -2.65
CA LEU A 168 17.27 -0.08 -3.43
C LEU A 168 15.83 -0.28 -2.92
N MET A 169 15.50 -1.46 -2.37
CA MET A 169 14.18 -1.73 -1.82
C MET A 169 13.88 -0.84 -0.62
N ARG A 170 14.87 -0.48 0.18
CA ARG A 170 14.71 0.46 1.30
C ARG A 170 14.26 1.83 0.79
N GLY A 171 14.85 2.36 -0.28
CA GLY A 171 14.40 3.61 -0.90
C GLY A 171 12.98 3.53 -1.47
N ILE A 172 12.56 2.36 -1.96
CA ILE A 172 11.18 2.12 -2.40
C ILE A 172 10.21 2.10 -1.19
N GLN A 173 10.61 1.51 -0.07
CA GLN A 173 9.83 1.51 1.18
C GLN A 173 9.66 2.92 1.76
N GLU A 174 10.70 3.73 1.74
CA GLU A 174 10.66 5.13 2.21
C GLU A 174 9.83 6.05 1.32
N TYR A 175 9.70 5.70 0.03
CA TYR A 175 8.86 6.41 -0.92
C TYR A 175 7.36 6.18 -0.66
N ASN A 176 6.98 5.01 -0.15
CA ASN A 176 5.60 4.61 0.11
C ASN A 176 5.09 5.12 1.45
#